data_6aa734d20761ca47a33983b77a6829a2
#
_entry.id   6aa734d20761ca47a33983b77a6829a2
#
_cell.length_a   1.000
_cell.length_b   1.000
_cell.length_c   1.000
_cell.angle_alpha   90.00
_cell.angle_beta   90.00
_cell.angle_gamma   90.00
#
_symmetry.space_group_name_H-M   'P 1'
#
loop_
_entity.id
_entity.type
_entity.pdbx_description
1 polymer ?
#
loop_
_entity_poly.entity_id
_entity_poly.type
_entity_poly.pdbx_seq_one_letter_code
_entity_poly.pdbx_strand_id
1 'polypeptide(L)'
;MLAFRYPLNTALIVSASLAQIGEFSFILAGLGLSLGLLPAEGMSLVLAGALISIALNPVLFATVEPVRKWILQRSEFARSLDRRTDPYAELPMSTERKYLEGQVVLVGYGRVGKRIASALEARGIPYVVAEQNRELVEKLRKQGVAAVSGNAAEPAVLIQAHIAEAAMLVVATPDPLNVRQMAETARTLNPDIEIVLRTHGEDESLMLRKEGIGTVFFGEEELAKGMAGHVLQRFAPQPNSPSGSSATA
;
A
#
# COMPACT_ATOMS: atom_id res chain seq x y z
N MET A 1 12.71 -19.23 -6.53
CA MET A 1 12.36 -18.27 -5.49
C MET A 1 13.38 -18.25 -4.36
N LEU A 2 13.60 -19.34 -3.62
CA LEU A 2 14.59 -19.38 -2.52
C LEU A 2 16.03 -19.09 -2.98
N ALA A 3 16.43 -19.53 -4.18
CA ALA A 3 17.73 -19.21 -4.79
C ALA A 3 17.90 -17.70 -5.07
N PHE A 4 16.81 -16.96 -5.28
CA PHE A 4 16.80 -15.51 -5.45
C PHE A 4 16.59 -14.75 -4.14
N ARG A 5 16.67 -15.45 -2.99
CA ARG A 5 16.57 -14.87 -1.65
C ARG A 5 15.22 -14.22 -1.30
N TYR A 6 14.13 -14.63 -1.94
CA TYR A 6 12.79 -14.22 -1.53
C TYR A 6 12.39 -14.90 -0.22
N PRO A 7 11.53 -14.24 0.60
CA PRO A 7 10.99 -14.80 1.85
C PRO A 7 10.31 -16.15 1.62
N LEU A 8 10.37 -17.04 2.62
CA LEU A 8 9.74 -18.36 2.56
C LEU A 8 8.24 -18.27 2.25
N ASN A 9 7.55 -17.31 2.86
CA ASN A 9 6.12 -17.07 2.62
C ASN A 9 5.82 -16.79 1.14
N THR A 10 6.57 -15.87 0.52
CA THR A 10 6.42 -15.56 -0.91
C THR A 10 6.68 -16.79 -1.78
N ALA A 11 7.70 -17.58 -1.44
CA ALA A 11 8.01 -18.81 -2.18
C ALA A 11 6.88 -19.82 -2.09
N LEU A 12 6.27 -20.02 -0.93
CA LEU A 12 5.15 -20.95 -0.71
C LEU A 12 3.89 -20.48 -1.44
N ILE A 13 3.54 -19.19 -1.36
CA ILE A 13 2.37 -18.62 -2.04
C ILE A 13 2.51 -18.75 -3.56
N VAL A 14 3.66 -18.38 -4.12
CA VAL A 14 3.90 -18.53 -5.57
C VAL A 14 3.89 -19.98 -5.99
N SER A 15 4.46 -20.89 -5.20
CA SER A 15 4.40 -22.33 -5.49
C SER A 15 2.97 -22.85 -5.49
N ALA A 16 2.14 -22.46 -4.53
CA ALA A 16 0.73 -22.82 -4.46
C ALA A 16 -0.04 -22.23 -5.67
N SER A 17 0.24 -20.98 -6.06
CA SER A 17 -0.40 -20.34 -7.23
C SER A 17 -0.06 -21.04 -8.55
N LEU A 18 1.14 -21.60 -8.69
CA LEU A 18 1.59 -22.29 -9.90
C LEU A 18 1.27 -23.79 -9.90
N ALA A 19 0.69 -24.33 -8.84
CA ALA A 19 0.43 -25.79 -8.72
C ALA A 19 -0.76 -26.28 -9.54
N GLN A 20 -1.62 -25.38 -10.02
CA GLN A 20 -2.76 -25.76 -10.86
C GLN A 20 -2.41 -25.81 -12.35
N ILE A 21 -3.12 -26.65 -13.11
CA ILE A 21 -3.03 -26.71 -14.57
C ILE A 21 -3.58 -25.40 -15.15
N GLY A 22 -2.75 -24.67 -15.88
CA GLY A 22 -3.11 -23.38 -16.49
C GLY A 22 -3.72 -23.51 -17.89
N GLU A 23 -4.26 -22.42 -18.41
CA GLU A 23 -4.93 -22.36 -19.72
C GLU A 23 -4.03 -22.76 -20.90
N PHE A 24 -2.74 -22.50 -20.82
CA PHE A 24 -1.78 -22.93 -21.87
C PHE A 24 -1.71 -24.44 -22.03
N SER A 25 -1.95 -25.21 -20.97
CA SER A 25 -2.00 -26.67 -21.04
C SER A 25 -3.15 -27.14 -21.91
N PHE A 26 -4.30 -26.47 -21.89
CA PHE A 26 -5.43 -26.78 -22.75
C PHE A 26 -5.18 -26.44 -24.21
N ILE A 27 -4.54 -25.29 -24.47
CA ILE A 27 -4.14 -24.89 -25.83
C ILE A 27 -3.17 -25.89 -26.40
N LEU A 28 -2.17 -26.30 -25.63
CA LEU A 28 -1.15 -27.27 -26.06
C LEU A 28 -1.76 -28.67 -26.27
N ALA A 29 -2.64 -29.11 -25.38
CA ALA A 29 -3.34 -30.39 -25.49
C ALA A 29 -4.28 -30.41 -26.71
N GLY A 30 -5.01 -29.28 -26.97
CA GLY A 30 -5.86 -29.14 -28.15
C GLY A 30 -5.05 -29.16 -29.46
N LEU A 31 -3.89 -28.52 -29.48
CA LEU A 31 -2.97 -28.59 -30.62
C LEU A 31 -2.44 -30.02 -30.82
N GLY A 32 -2.03 -30.69 -29.74
CA GLY A 32 -1.58 -32.06 -29.79
C GLY A 32 -2.64 -33.01 -30.35
N LEU A 33 -3.91 -32.83 -29.97
CA LEU A 33 -5.07 -33.58 -30.50
C LEU A 33 -5.25 -33.30 -32.01
N SER A 34 -5.19 -32.02 -32.43
CA SER A 34 -5.37 -31.64 -33.84
C SER A 34 -4.27 -32.15 -34.76
N LEU A 35 -3.06 -32.32 -34.23
CA LEU A 35 -1.91 -32.89 -34.94
C LEU A 35 -1.82 -34.42 -34.86
N GLY A 36 -2.78 -35.08 -34.22
CA GLY A 36 -2.78 -36.56 -34.03
C GLY A 36 -1.68 -37.05 -33.08
N LEU A 37 -1.03 -36.14 -32.30
CA LEU A 37 0.01 -36.49 -31.34
C LEU A 37 -0.55 -36.90 -29.97
N LEU A 38 -1.76 -36.48 -29.66
CA LEU A 38 -2.46 -36.76 -28.42
C LEU A 38 -3.78 -37.49 -28.73
N PRO A 39 -4.06 -38.66 -28.17
CA PRO A 39 -5.36 -39.31 -28.34
C PRO A 39 -6.46 -38.62 -27.54
N ALA A 40 -7.72 -38.81 -27.90
CA ALA A 40 -8.87 -38.20 -27.24
C ALA A 40 -8.96 -38.51 -25.72
N GLU A 41 -8.55 -39.72 -25.34
CA GLU A 41 -8.44 -40.14 -23.94
C GLU A 41 -7.42 -39.30 -23.16
N GLY A 42 -6.29 -38.94 -23.82
CA GLY A 42 -5.28 -38.09 -23.25
C GLY A 42 -5.81 -36.66 -22.95
N MET A 43 -6.62 -36.13 -23.88
CA MET A 43 -7.28 -34.83 -23.66
C MET A 43 -8.26 -34.91 -22.48
N SER A 44 -9.02 -35.98 -22.36
CA SER A 44 -9.94 -36.20 -21.25
C SER A 44 -9.22 -36.28 -19.89
N LEU A 45 -8.06 -36.92 -19.84
CA LEU A 45 -7.21 -36.97 -18.64
C LEU A 45 -6.66 -35.59 -18.24
N VAL A 46 -6.24 -34.79 -19.21
CA VAL A 46 -5.80 -33.40 -18.96
C VAL A 46 -6.93 -32.55 -18.36
N LEU A 47 -8.16 -32.67 -18.93
CA LEU A 47 -9.33 -31.98 -18.42
C LEU A 47 -9.69 -32.44 -16.99
N ALA A 48 -9.70 -33.72 -16.73
CA ALA A 48 -9.99 -34.30 -15.40
C ALA A 48 -8.93 -33.81 -14.37
N GLY A 49 -7.64 -33.87 -14.73
CA GLY A 49 -6.55 -33.38 -13.89
C GLY A 49 -6.66 -31.88 -13.59
N ALA A 50 -7.07 -31.08 -14.58
CA ALA A 50 -7.26 -29.64 -14.40
C ALA A 50 -8.42 -29.35 -13.44
N LEU A 51 -9.58 -30.00 -13.61
CA LEU A 51 -10.71 -29.82 -12.71
C LEU A 51 -10.37 -30.22 -11.27
N ILE A 52 -9.64 -31.30 -11.08
CA ILE A 52 -9.17 -31.72 -9.75
C ILE A 52 -8.20 -30.72 -9.18
N SER A 53 -7.22 -30.25 -9.96
CA SER A 53 -6.22 -29.27 -9.48
C SER A 53 -6.85 -27.93 -9.10
N ILE A 54 -7.85 -27.46 -9.85
CA ILE A 54 -8.61 -26.24 -9.54
C ILE A 54 -9.43 -26.43 -8.25
N ALA A 55 -10.13 -27.57 -8.13
CA ALA A 55 -10.94 -27.88 -6.94
C ALA A 55 -10.07 -28.01 -5.66
N LEU A 56 -8.84 -28.50 -5.78
CA LEU A 56 -7.90 -28.66 -4.67
C LEU A 56 -7.15 -27.36 -4.32
N ASN A 57 -7.15 -26.36 -5.19
CA ASN A 57 -6.38 -25.14 -5.01
C ASN A 57 -6.70 -24.38 -3.69
N PRO A 58 -7.98 -24.19 -3.28
CA PRO A 58 -8.29 -23.59 -1.98
C PRO A 58 -7.70 -24.35 -0.79
N VAL A 59 -7.71 -25.68 -0.86
CA VAL A 59 -7.12 -26.54 0.18
C VAL A 59 -5.62 -26.35 0.22
N LEU A 60 -4.96 -26.28 -0.94
CA LEU A 60 -3.53 -26.04 -1.04
C LEU A 60 -3.15 -24.70 -0.41
N PHE A 61 -3.88 -23.62 -0.71
CA PHE A 61 -3.65 -22.32 -0.07
C PHE A 61 -3.86 -22.35 1.44
N ALA A 62 -4.88 -23.06 1.93
CA ALA A 62 -5.11 -23.22 3.36
C ALA A 62 -3.96 -23.95 4.09
N THR A 63 -3.19 -24.78 3.37
CA THR A 63 -2.03 -25.49 3.93
C THR A 63 -0.76 -24.63 3.96
N VAL A 64 -0.68 -23.50 3.27
CA VAL A 64 0.52 -22.65 3.21
C VAL A 64 0.97 -22.22 4.59
N GLU A 65 0.07 -21.67 5.41
CA GLU A 65 0.41 -21.22 6.76
C GLU A 65 0.85 -22.31 7.73
N PRO A 66 0.13 -23.44 7.86
CA PRO A 66 0.59 -24.53 8.71
C PRO A 66 1.92 -25.14 8.22
N VAL A 67 2.12 -25.27 6.91
CA VAL A 67 3.38 -25.76 6.32
C VAL A 67 4.52 -24.78 6.61
N ARG A 68 4.30 -23.48 6.45
CA ARG A 68 5.27 -22.44 6.81
C ARG A 68 5.68 -22.55 8.27
N LYS A 69 4.71 -22.62 9.20
CA LYS A 69 4.97 -22.78 10.64
C LYS A 69 5.77 -24.06 10.95
N TRP A 70 5.41 -25.16 10.32
CA TRP A 70 6.10 -26.44 10.50
C TRP A 70 7.56 -26.39 10.00
N ILE A 71 7.81 -25.79 8.81
CA ILE A 71 9.16 -25.60 8.27
C ILE A 71 10.01 -24.71 9.20
N LEU A 72 9.45 -23.59 9.68
CA LEU A 72 10.15 -22.66 10.57
C LEU A 72 10.49 -23.29 11.94
N GLN A 73 9.68 -24.25 12.42
CA GLN A 73 9.97 -24.95 13.66
C GLN A 73 11.12 -25.94 13.53
N ARG A 74 11.32 -26.54 12.34
CA ARG A 74 12.28 -27.63 12.11
C ARG A 74 13.61 -27.20 11.50
N SER A 75 13.67 -26.09 10.82
CA SER A 75 14.85 -25.68 10.06
C SER A 75 15.37 -24.31 10.48
N GLU A 76 16.59 -24.29 11.02
CA GLU A 76 17.29 -23.01 11.29
C GLU A 76 17.63 -22.25 10.01
N PHE A 77 17.89 -22.96 8.92
CA PHE A 77 18.09 -22.36 7.61
C PHE A 77 16.82 -21.65 7.11
N ALA A 78 15.65 -22.30 7.26
CA ALA A 78 14.37 -21.67 6.92
C ALA A 78 14.08 -20.45 7.81
N ARG A 79 14.40 -20.51 9.10
CA ARG A 79 14.34 -19.37 10.02
C ARG A 79 15.28 -18.23 9.62
N SER A 80 16.47 -18.54 9.12
CA SER A 80 17.40 -17.53 8.62
C SER A 80 16.94 -16.89 7.32
N LEU A 81 16.19 -17.62 6.47
CA LEU A 81 15.55 -17.10 5.25
C LEU A 81 14.32 -16.24 5.57
N ASP A 82 13.54 -16.64 6.57
CA ASP A 82 12.35 -15.90 7.01
C ASP A 82 12.73 -14.67 7.87
N ARG A 83 13.83 -14.77 8.64
CA ARG A 83 14.47 -13.69 9.41
C ARG A 83 15.35 -12.77 8.57
N ARG A 84 15.51 -13.02 7.30
CA ARG A 84 16.08 -11.99 6.42
C ARG A 84 15.09 -10.87 6.36
N THR A 85 15.21 -10.03 7.38
CA THR A 85 14.61 -8.70 7.43
C THR A 85 14.87 -8.10 6.06
N ASP A 86 13.80 -7.76 5.35
CA ASP A 86 13.95 -7.01 4.12
C ASP A 86 14.85 -5.82 4.46
N PRO A 87 16.00 -5.61 3.81
CA PRO A 87 16.86 -4.47 4.10
C PRO A 87 16.14 -3.13 4.03
N TYR A 88 14.96 -3.13 3.42
CA TYR A 88 14.09 -1.99 3.28
C TYR A 88 12.96 -1.94 4.34
N ALA A 89 12.80 -2.99 5.16
CA ALA A 89 11.82 -2.99 6.26
C ALA A 89 12.19 -2.02 7.39
N GLU A 90 13.49 -1.73 7.55
CA GLU A 90 14.00 -0.81 8.57
C GLU A 90 14.64 0.41 7.91
N LEU A 91 14.59 1.57 8.56
CA LEU A 91 15.35 2.74 8.10
C LEU A 91 16.86 2.47 8.26
N PRO A 92 17.71 2.98 7.34
CA PRO A 92 19.15 2.90 7.50
C PRO A 92 19.60 3.53 8.82
N MET A 93 20.57 2.94 9.49
CA MET A 93 21.18 3.53 10.72
C MET A 93 21.79 4.91 10.48
N SER A 94 22.08 5.25 9.23
CA SER A 94 22.57 6.58 8.80
C SER A 94 21.45 7.61 8.58
N THR A 95 20.19 7.27 8.88
CA THR A 95 19.05 8.20 8.70
C THR A 95 19.22 9.42 9.62
N GLU A 96 19.13 10.62 9.06
CA GLU A 96 19.26 11.86 9.82
C GLU A 96 18.16 11.99 10.87
N ARG A 97 18.47 12.57 12.04
CA ARG A 97 17.55 12.73 13.17
C ARG A 97 16.24 13.45 12.81
N LYS A 98 16.27 14.38 11.87
CA LYS A 98 15.08 15.11 11.40
C LYS A 98 13.98 14.22 10.82
N TYR A 99 14.34 12.98 10.37
CA TYR A 99 13.39 11.98 9.88
C TYR A 99 12.92 11.02 10.97
N LEU A 100 13.40 11.18 12.20
CA LEU A 100 13.10 10.30 13.32
C LEU A 100 12.24 10.97 14.40
N GLU A 101 12.22 12.33 14.43
CA GLU A 101 11.50 13.13 15.42
C GLU A 101 10.77 14.30 14.72
N GLY A 102 9.48 14.48 15.02
CA GLY A 102 8.65 15.55 14.49
C GLY A 102 8.37 15.48 12.98
N GLN A 103 8.68 14.37 12.35
CA GLN A 103 8.45 14.13 10.93
C GLN A 103 6.99 13.76 10.63
N VAL A 104 6.64 13.77 9.35
CA VAL A 104 5.39 13.21 8.84
C VAL A 104 5.61 11.76 8.44
N VAL A 105 4.80 10.83 8.94
CA VAL A 105 4.75 9.46 8.42
C VAL A 105 3.71 9.39 7.32
N LEU A 106 4.16 9.19 6.08
CA LEU A 106 3.32 9.14 4.88
C LEU A 106 3.13 7.69 4.44
N VAL A 107 1.91 7.17 4.60
CA VAL A 107 1.54 5.81 4.17
C VAL A 107 1.01 5.82 2.75
N GLY A 108 1.70 5.09 1.88
CA GLY A 108 1.39 4.98 0.46
C GLY A 108 2.01 6.08 -0.41
N TYR A 109 2.77 5.66 -1.44
CA TYR A 109 3.46 6.56 -2.37
C TYR A 109 2.89 6.47 -3.79
N GLY A 110 1.55 6.38 -3.88
CA GLY A 110 0.79 6.44 -5.13
C GLY A 110 0.63 7.87 -5.66
N ARG A 111 -0.40 8.10 -6.49
CA ARG A 111 -0.66 9.42 -7.12
C ARG A 111 -0.85 10.56 -6.11
N VAL A 112 -1.57 10.31 -5.02
CA VAL A 112 -1.82 11.30 -3.97
C VAL A 112 -0.59 11.45 -3.07
N GLY A 113 -0.02 10.34 -2.59
CA GLY A 113 1.16 10.36 -1.73
C GLY A 113 2.34 11.08 -2.35
N LYS A 114 2.60 10.88 -3.66
CA LYS A 114 3.65 11.62 -4.39
C LYS A 114 3.44 13.14 -4.38
N ARG A 115 2.20 13.60 -4.55
CA ARG A 115 1.89 15.04 -4.52
C ARG A 115 2.07 15.63 -3.13
N ILE A 116 1.67 14.86 -2.10
CA ILE A 116 1.90 15.27 -0.70
C ILE A 116 3.41 15.34 -0.42
N ALA A 117 4.16 14.30 -0.76
CA ALA A 117 5.61 14.27 -0.59
C ALA A 117 6.29 15.47 -1.27
N SER A 118 5.95 15.76 -2.54
CA SER A 118 6.50 16.92 -3.24
C SER A 118 6.16 18.26 -2.56
N ALA A 119 4.97 18.37 -1.97
CA ALA A 119 4.58 19.57 -1.21
C ALA A 119 5.35 19.71 0.11
N LEU A 120 5.64 18.59 0.79
CA LEU A 120 6.47 18.54 1.99
C LEU A 120 7.92 18.92 1.66
N GLU A 121 8.48 18.33 0.60
CA GLU A 121 9.84 18.64 0.11
C GLU A 121 10.01 20.13 -0.22
N ALA A 122 9.05 20.71 -0.95
CA ALA A 122 9.09 22.13 -1.31
C ALA A 122 9.11 23.08 -0.09
N ARG A 123 8.66 22.59 1.08
CA ARG A 123 8.66 23.36 2.34
C ARG A 123 9.73 22.91 3.34
N GLY A 124 10.56 21.95 2.96
CA GLY A 124 11.60 21.40 3.85
C GLY A 124 11.04 20.65 5.06
N ILE A 125 9.79 20.14 4.98
CA ILE A 125 9.16 19.35 6.04
C ILE A 125 9.67 17.93 5.96
N PRO A 126 10.30 17.37 7.01
CA PRO A 126 10.80 16.01 7.00
C PRO A 126 9.66 15.00 6.98
N TYR A 127 9.82 13.94 6.19
CA TYR A 127 8.84 12.86 6.12
C TYR A 127 9.50 11.50 5.91
N VAL A 128 8.82 10.44 6.35
CA VAL A 128 9.18 9.04 6.12
C VAL A 128 8.04 8.37 5.37
N VAL A 129 8.35 7.65 4.30
CA VAL A 129 7.37 6.91 3.51
C VAL A 129 7.26 5.47 4.01
N ALA A 130 6.05 5.01 4.31
CA ALA A 130 5.72 3.59 4.48
C ALA A 130 4.98 3.08 3.24
N GLU A 131 5.56 2.13 2.49
CA GLU A 131 5.06 1.67 1.20
C GLU A 131 5.21 0.15 1.07
N GLN A 132 4.16 -0.53 0.55
CA GLN A 132 4.19 -1.99 0.39
C GLN A 132 5.06 -2.43 -0.79
N ASN A 133 5.13 -1.61 -1.83
CA ASN A 133 5.92 -1.93 -3.02
C ASN A 133 7.42 -1.75 -2.74
N ARG A 134 8.10 -2.87 -2.51
CA ARG A 134 9.53 -2.92 -2.20
C ARG A 134 10.41 -2.26 -3.26
N GLU A 135 10.09 -2.45 -4.55
CA GLU A 135 10.88 -1.84 -5.63
C GLU A 135 10.76 -0.31 -5.61
N LEU A 136 9.58 0.19 -5.26
CA LEU A 136 9.36 1.63 -5.10
C LEU A 136 10.13 2.18 -3.91
N VAL A 137 10.16 1.46 -2.78
CA VAL A 137 10.95 1.83 -1.59
C VAL A 137 12.45 1.86 -1.92
N GLU A 138 12.96 0.85 -2.64
CA GLU A 138 14.34 0.82 -3.10
C GLU A 138 14.69 2.05 -3.96
N LYS A 139 13.79 2.41 -4.89
CA LYS A 139 13.94 3.60 -5.73
C LYS A 139 13.95 4.89 -4.92
N LEU A 140 13.04 5.03 -3.95
CA LEU A 140 12.95 6.18 -3.07
C LEU A 140 14.24 6.37 -2.25
N ARG A 141 14.75 5.30 -1.67
CA ARG A 141 16.02 5.33 -0.91
C ARG A 141 17.22 5.72 -1.78
N LYS A 142 17.28 5.25 -3.03
CA LYS A 142 18.32 5.67 -3.99
C LYS A 142 18.23 7.16 -4.32
N GLN A 143 17.05 7.77 -4.18
CA GLN A 143 16.82 9.21 -4.34
C GLN A 143 17.05 10.01 -3.05
N GLY A 144 17.44 9.35 -1.95
CA GLY A 144 17.66 10.00 -0.66
C GLY A 144 16.41 10.19 0.20
N VAL A 145 15.27 9.62 -0.21
CA VAL A 145 14.02 9.70 0.56
C VAL A 145 14.02 8.61 1.65
N ALA A 146 13.75 8.99 2.89
CA ALA A 146 13.57 8.06 3.99
C ALA A 146 12.30 7.22 3.74
N ALA A 147 12.44 5.90 3.62
CA ALA A 147 11.31 5.02 3.31
C ALA A 147 11.48 3.64 3.95
N VAL A 148 10.38 3.02 4.38
CA VAL A 148 10.29 1.65 4.91
C VAL A 148 9.35 0.82 4.06
N SER A 149 9.71 -0.45 3.85
CA SER A 149 8.92 -1.40 3.07
C SER A 149 8.05 -2.23 4.00
N GLY A 150 6.76 -2.34 3.69
CA GLY A 150 5.84 -3.21 4.40
C GLY A 150 4.41 -2.72 4.38
N ASN A 151 3.52 -3.54 4.95
CA ASN A 151 2.14 -3.16 5.15
C ASN A 151 2.03 -2.32 6.42
N ALA A 152 1.68 -1.04 6.30
CA ALA A 152 1.55 -0.11 7.42
C ALA A 152 0.43 -0.49 8.43
N ALA A 153 -0.47 -1.42 8.09
CA ALA A 153 -1.38 -2.03 9.05
C ALA A 153 -0.65 -2.92 10.07
N GLU A 154 0.54 -3.42 9.73
CA GLU A 154 1.37 -4.15 10.68
C GLU A 154 2.09 -3.14 11.59
N PRO A 155 1.94 -3.23 12.93
CA PRO A 155 2.54 -2.27 13.87
C PRO A 155 4.05 -2.10 13.69
N ALA A 156 4.76 -3.18 13.32
CA ALA A 156 6.20 -3.16 13.10
C ALA A 156 6.62 -2.14 12.03
N VAL A 157 5.82 -1.95 10.97
CA VAL A 157 6.14 -1.01 9.88
C VAL A 157 6.03 0.45 10.36
N LEU A 158 4.99 0.78 11.14
CA LEU A 158 4.84 2.10 11.72
C LEU A 158 5.92 2.39 12.78
N ILE A 159 6.30 1.38 13.58
CA ILE A 159 7.41 1.50 14.53
C ILE A 159 8.71 1.80 13.77
N GLN A 160 8.99 1.12 12.68
CA GLN A 160 10.18 1.36 11.86
C GLN A 160 10.14 2.71 11.13
N ALA A 161 8.95 3.27 10.90
CA ALA A 161 8.78 4.64 10.41
C ALA A 161 8.87 5.69 11.53
N HIS A 162 9.21 5.29 12.76
CA HIS A 162 9.32 6.15 13.95
C HIS A 162 8.02 6.91 14.29
N ILE A 163 6.88 6.21 14.23
CA ILE A 163 5.56 6.80 14.48
C ILE A 163 5.43 7.38 15.91
N ALA A 164 6.15 6.82 16.88
CA ALA A 164 6.09 7.25 18.29
C ALA A 164 6.54 8.70 18.49
N GLU A 165 7.46 9.19 17.65
CA GLU A 165 8.02 10.55 17.72
C GLU A 165 7.55 11.43 16.55
N ALA A 166 6.64 10.93 15.71
CA ALA A 166 6.14 11.64 14.55
C ALA A 166 5.13 12.73 14.95
N ALA A 167 5.14 13.85 14.24
CA ALA A 167 4.13 14.91 14.42
C ALA A 167 2.79 14.53 13.78
N MET A 168 2.81 13.77 12.68
CA MET A 168 1.61 13.47 11.91
C MET A 168 1.71 12.13 11.18
N LEU A 169 0.57 11.41 11.14
CA LEU A 169 0.34 10.27 10.25
C LEU A 169 -0.56 10.69 9.09
N VAL A 170 -0.09 10.53 7.86
CA VAL A 170 -0.87 10.78 6.64
C VAL A 170 -1.09 9.48 5.90
N VAL A 171 -2.33 8.99 5.85
CA VAL A 171 -2.70 7.79 5.11
C VAL A 171 -3.25 8.17 3.75
N ALA A 172 -2.39 8.08 2.72
CA ALA A 172 -2.72 8.44 1.33
C ALA A 172 -3.24 7.23 0.52
N THR A 173 -3.19 6.03 1.07
CA THR A 173 -3.76 4.81 0.47
C THR A 173 -5.23 4.69 0.88
N PRO A 174 -6.12 4.35 -0.05
CA PRO A 174 -7.55 4.19 0.25
C PRO A 174 -7.84 2.72 0.60
N ASP A 175 -7.52 2.30 1.78
CA ASP A 175 -7.80 0.95 2.27
C ASP A 175 -8.65 1.02 3.54
N PRO A 176 -9.99 0.87 3.43
CA PRO A 176 -10.92 1.08 4.52
C PRO A 176 -10.67 0.16 5.74
N LEU A 177 -10.23 -1.07 5.49
CA LEU A 177 -10.03 -2.05 6.55
C LEU A 177 -8.77 -1.75 7.37
N ASN A 178 -7.72 -1.31 6.70
CA ASN A 178 -6.42 -1.09 7.33
C ASN A 178 -6.28 0.30 7.97
N VAL A 179 -7.07 1.29 7.52
CA VAL A 179 -7.02 2.68 8.06
C VAL A 179 -7.25 2.73 9.56
N ARG A 180 -8.28 2.02 10.07
CA ARG A 180 -8.57 1.97 11.51
C ARG A 180 -7.42 1.35 12.30
N GLN A 181 -6.89 0.24 11.83
CA GLN A 181 -5.78 -0.45 12.49
C GLN A 181 -4.51 0.42 12.52
N MET A 182 -4.20 1.11 11.42
CA MET A 182 -3.09 2.06 11.37
C MET A 182 -3.27 3.21 12.37
N ALA A 183 -4.47 3.80 12.43
CA ALA A 183 -4.77 4.90 13.33
C ALA A 183 -4.75 4.46 14.80
N GLU A 184 -5.27 3.29 15.12
CA GLU A 184 -5.24 2.72 16.48
C GLU A 184 -3.79 2.43 16.92
N THR A 185 -3.00 1.83 16.06
CA THR A 185 -1.57 1.59 16.32
C THR A 185 -0.83 2.91 16.55
N ALA A 186 -1.06 3.91 15.69
CA ALA A 186 -0.42 5.22 15.81
C ALA A 186 -0.76 5.89 17.13
N ARG A 187 -2.03 5.92 17.52
CA ARG A 187 -2.47 6.52 18.81
C ARG A 187 -1.99 5.74 20.03
N THR A 188 -1.85 4.42 19.91
CA THR A 188 -1.31 3.60 21.00
C THR A 188 0.15 3.93 21.27
N LEU A 189 0.93 4.21 20.22
CA LEU A 189 2.35 4.53 20.32
C LEU A 189 2.62 6.03 20.51
N ASN A 190 1.71 6.89 20.04
CA ASN A 190 1.79 8.33 20.13
C ASN A 190 0.36 8.91 20.30
N PRO A 191 -0.13 9.09 21.55
CA PRO A 191 -1.50 9.54 21.82
C PRO A 191 -1.84 10.91 21.23
N ASP A 192 -0.86 11.79 21.07
CA ASP A 192 -1.05 13.16 20.59
C ASP A 192 -0.87 13.31 19.07
N ILE A 193 -0.65 12.22 18.36
CA ILE A 193 -0.37 12.26 16.91
C ILE A 193 -1.59 12.79 16.14
N GLU A 194 -1.35 13.74 15.25
CA GLU A 194 -2.35 14.17 14.28
C GLU A 194 -2.47 13.14 13.15
N ILE A 195 -3.72 12.78 12.81
CA ILE A 195 -3.99 11.77 11.80
C ILE A 195 -4.80 12.38 10.67
N VAL A 196 -4.30 12.23 9.45
CA VAL A 196 -4.93 12.65 8.20
C VAL A 196 -5.19 11.42 7.34
N LEU A 197 -6.44 11.23 6.92
CA LEU A 197 -6.91 10.04 6.23
C LEU A 197 -7.53 10.40 4.88
N ARG A 198 -7.27 9.55 3.89
CA ARG A 198 -7.94 9.61 2.61
C ARG A 198 -8.94 8.48 2.48
N THR A 199 -10.14 8.80 1.97
CA THR A 199 -11.17 7.80 1.61
C THR A 199 -11.58 7.91 0.15
N HIS A 200 -12.25 6.88 -0.35
CA HIS A 200 -12.88 6.85 -1.69
C HIS A 200 -14.41 6.81 -1.63
N GLY A 201 -14.99 6.45 -0.48
CA GLY A 201 -16.43 6.35 -0.29
C GLY A 201 -16.98 7.45 0.61
N GLU A 202 -18.14 8.00 0.25
CA GLU A 202 -18.83 9.00 1.05
C GLU A 202 -19.28 8.41 2.40
N ASP A 203 -19.89 7.23 2.38
CA ASP A 203 -20.35 6.53 3.60
C ASP A 203 -19.18 6.24 4.55
N GLU A 204 -18.04 5.83 4.00
CA GLU A 204 -16.82 5.60 4.78
C GLU A 204 -16.31 6.90 5.39
N SER A 205 -16.29 7.99 4.62
CA SER A 205 -15.89 9.31 5.11
C SER A 205 -16.75 9.75 6.28
N LEU A 206 -18.07 9.60 6.19
CA LEU A 206 -19.01 9.93 7.25
C LEU A 206 -18.78 9.07 8.50
N MET A 207 -18.52 7.77 8.31
CA MET A 207 -18.27 6.84 9.41
C MET A 207 -16.97 7.19 10.15
N LEU A 208 -15.85 7.37 9.44
CA LEU A 208 -14.56 7.71 10.02
C LEU A 208 -14.57 9.08 10.74
N ARG A 209 -15.30 10.07 10.18
CA ARG A 209 -15.51 11.38 10.84
C ARG A 209 -16.31 11.24 12.14
N LYS A 210 -17.37 10.41 12.14
CA LYS A 210 -18.19 10.13 13.33
C LYS A 210 -17.39 9.42 14.43
N GLU A 211 -16.50 8.52 14.04
CA GLU A 211 -15.59 7.81 14.94
C GLU A 211 -14.47 8.71 15.50
N GLY A 212 -14.26 9.88 14.91
CA GLY A 212 -13.24 10.83 15.37
C GLY A 212 -11.81 10.31 15.18
N ILE A 213 -11.58 9.46 14.17
CA ILE A 213 -10.27 8.82 13.94
C ILE A 213 -9.21 9.82 13.50
N GLY A 214 -9.60 10.90 12.84
CA GLY A 214 -8.70 11.95 12.36
C GLY A 214 -9.38 12.88 11.36
N THR A 215 -8.61 13.71 10.69
CA THR A 215 -9.11 14.57 9.60
C THR A 215 -9.26 13.74 8.33
N VAL A 216 -10.49 13.61 7.83
CA VAL A 216 -10.84 12.73 6.70
C VAL A 216 -11.07 13.55 5.44
N PHE A 217 -10.34 13.23 4.38
CA PHE A 217 -10.46 13.81 3.05
C PHE A 217 -11.11 12.80 2.09
N PHE A 218 -12.28 13.14 1.58
CA PHE A 218 -12.95 12.42 0.51
C PHE A 218 -12.66 13.08 -0.84
N GLY A 219 -12.11 12.34 -1.78
CA GLY A 219 -11.54 12.91 -3.00
C GLY A 219 -12.54 13.70 -3.86
N GLU A 220 -13.78 13.23 -3.99
CA GLU A 220 -14.83 13.91 -4.76
C GLU A 220 -15.30 15.19 -4.06
N GLU A 221 -15.41 15.18 -2.73
CA GLU A 221 -15.76 16.35 -1.93
C GLU A 221 -14.71 17.47 -2.10
N GLU A 222 -13.42 17.11 -2.03
CA GLU A 222 -12.34 18.08 -2.20
C GLU A 222 -12.27 18.62 -3.64
N LEU A 223 -12.53 17.78 -4.62
CA LEU A 223 -12.65 18.20 -6.01
C LEU A 223 -13.83 19.17 -6.18
N ALA A 224 -15.00 18.83 -5.63
CA ALA A 224 -16.19 19.69 -5.69
C ALA A 224 -15.96 21.03 -4.99
N LYS A 225 -15.31 21.05 -3.81
CA LYS A 225 -14.92 22.30 -3.12
C LYS A 225 -14.00 23.15 -3.99
N GLY A 226 -12.99 22.55 -4.62
CA GLY A 226 -12.06 23.26 -5.51
C GLY A 226 -12.76 23.86 -6.72
N MET A 227 -13.63 23.08 -7.39
CA MET A 227 -14.41 23.54 -8.54
C MET A 227 -15.41 24.65 -8.15
N ALA A 228 -16.16 24.47 -7.08
CA ALA A 228 -17.11 25.47 -6.57
C ALA A 228 -16.40 26.76 -6.19
N GLY A 229 -15.25 26.66 -5.51
CA GLY A 229 -14.43 27.83 -5.18
C GLY A 229 -14.02 28.63 -6.42
N HIS A 230 -13.58 27.96 -7.48
CA HIS A 230 -13.24 28.60 -8.75
C HIS A 230 -14.44 29.28 -9.41
N VAL A 231 -15.61 28.60 -9.45
CA VAL A 231 -16.85 29.16 -9.99
C VAL A 231 -17.27 30.40 -9.20
N LEU A 232 -17.30 30.31 -7.87
CA LEU A 232 -17.73 31.43 -7.01
C LEU A 232 -16.80 32.64 -7.13
N GLN A 233 -15.49 32.45 -7.30
CA GLN A 233 -14.55 33.56 -7.56
C GLN A 233 -14.91 34.34 -8.83
N ARG A 234 -15.42 33.70 -9.86
CA ARG A 234 -15.83 34.35 -11.13
C ARG A 234 -17.03 35.25 -10.94
N PHE A 235 -17.93 34.91 -10.00
CA PHE A 235 -19.18 35.62 -9.72
C PHE A 235 -19.13 36.46 -8.44
N ALA A 236 -17.99 36.51 -7.77
CA ALA A 236 -17.80 37.38 -6.60
C ALA A 236 -18.01 38.86 -7.02
N PRO A 237 -18.71 39.68 -6.22
CA PRO A 237 -18.81 41.13 -6.48
C PRO A 237 -17.41 41.72 -6.52
N GLN A 238 -17.08 42.40 -7.61
CA GLN A 238 -15.84 43.17 -7.64
C GLN A 238 -15.92 44.28 -6.56
N PRO A 239 -14.90 44.47 -5.72
CA PRO A 239 -14.87 45.58 -4.79
C PRO A 239 -14.97 46.85 -5.64
N ASN A 240 -15.99 47.68 -5.33
CA ASN A 240 -16.28 48.95 -6.00
C ASN A 240 -14.97 49.74 -6.19
N SER A 241 -14.58 49.96 -7.44
CA SER A 241 -13.60 50.99 -7.76
C SER A 241 -14.14 52.28 -7.19
N PRO A 242 -13.34 53.08 -6.45
CA PRO A 242 -13.80 54.37 -5.94
C PRO A 242 -14.24 55.23 -7.13
N SER A 243 -15.52 55.54 -7.17
CA SER A 243 -16.09 56.47 -8.14
C SER A 243 -15.25 57.77 -8.11
N GLY A 244 -14.57 58.04 -9.22
CA GLY A 244 -13.85 59.28 -9.39
C GLY A 244 -14.73 60.46 -9.05
N SER A 245 -14.35 61.19 -8.03
CA SER A 245 -14.85 62.53 -7.72
C SER A 245 -14.64 63.41 -8.93
N SER A 246 -15.71 63.68 -9.65
CA SER A 246 -15.76 64.80 -10.58
C SER A 246 -15.69 66.08 -9.77
N ALA A 247 -14.53 66.68 -9.67
CA ALA A 247 -14.40 68.07 -9.26
C ALA A 247 -14.81 68.95 -10.41
N THR A 248 -15.98 69.57 -10.27
CA THR A 248 -16.40 70.77 -10.99
C THR A 248 -15.73 71.98 -10.37
N ALA A 249 -15.05 72.76 -11.15
CA ALA A 249 -14.92 74.21 -11.05
C ALA A 249 -14.47 74.77 -12.38
#